data_ee2702d45cb0475efe09b3c750999895
#
_entry.id   ee2702d45cb0475efe09b3c750999895
#
_cell.length_a   1.000
_cell.length_b   1.000
_cell.length_c   1.000
_cell.angle_alpha   90.00
_cell.angle_beta   90.00
_cell.angle_gamma   90.00
#
_symmetry.space_group_name_H-M   'P 1'
#
loop_
_entity.id
_entity.type
_entity.pdbx_description
1 polymer ?
#
loop_
_entity_poly.entity_id
_entity_poly.type
_entity_poly.pdbx_seq_one_letter_code
_entity_poly.pdbx_strand_id
1 'polypeptide(L)'
;MRSSTWLLTALLVSSVASTASAAGPLSEAEIDAKARAIDARILKIDAHTDVLLPGEPELNYAPGHTSRTDLDNLTRGGIGAVAFAIAVGPGPRTPEGVKAARAEADAKLAWIRAFIKDHPDRVALASSADDIEHIHAAGKIAIIESFLNARSLGGDLSGIDTFYRDGVRLFGLTHAGNNEFADSSRPTGEPAIEHHGLSPLGRQAVATLNKLGVIIDVSQLTPEGLIQTISLSKAPVIASHSDVRALVDNTRNLSDAELDAIKGNGGVVHVTPFNPYLRPLSSDFDAKAAVLRQKYGLPPTTRHGPIGAEEGINALPPEKLAAFMGGFRELMPKATLSDYVDHIDYLVKRIGADHVGIGTDFNHGAGVVGFNDESEAPNVTRELVRRGYSEEQIRQIWGGNFLRVFRKVSAVAGQR
;
A
#
# COMPACT_ATOMS: atom_id res chain seq x y z
N MET A 1 -31.81 -85.30 -18.71
CA MET A 1 -32.25 -84.41 -17.65
C MET A 1 -31.07 -84.18 -16.71
N ARG A 2 -30.42 -83.04 -16.83
CA ARG A 2 -29.32 -82.61 -15.93
C ARG A 2 -29.69 -81.21 -15.45
N SER A 3 -29.99 -81.03 -14.18
CA SER A 3 -30.25 -79.76 -13.51
C SER A 3 -28.93 -79.11 -13.11
N SER A 4 -28.71 -77.95 -13.58
CA SER A 4 -27.53 -77.10 -13.19
C SER A 4 -27.98 -76.08 -12.14
N THR A 5 -27.42 -76.19 -10.96
CA THR A 5 -27.63 -75.28 -9.83
C THR A 5 -26.65 -74.19 -9.91
N TRP A 6 -27.09 -72.91 -9.97
CA TRP A 6 -26.25 -71.73 -9.93
C TRP A 6 -26.17 -71.23 -8.47
N LEU A 7 -24.97 -71.22 -7.93
CA LEU A 7 -24.69 -70.52 -6.62
C LEU A 7 -24.44 -69.05 -6.91
N LEU A 8 -25.26 -68.19 -6.35
CA LEU A 8 -25.00 -66.73 -6.28
C LEU A 8 -24.12 -66.48 -5.04
N THR A 9 -22.89 -66.02 -5.28
CA THR A 9 -22.04 -65.50 -4.23
C THR A 9 -22.27 -63.98 -4.11
N ALA A 10 -22.91 -63.56 -3.00
CA ALA A 10 -23.09 -62.14 -2.70
C ALA A 10 -21.80 -61.57 -2.09
N LEU A 11 -21.14 -60.65 -2.83
CA LEU A 11 -20.05 -59.82 -2.29
C LEU A 11 -20.65 -58.68 -1.44
N LEU A 12 -20.43 -58.74 -0.13
CA LEU A 12 -20.64 -57.59 0.77
C LEU A 12 -19.53 -56.58 0.54
N VAL A 13 -19.82 -55.46 -0.11
CA VAL A 13 -18.96 -54.29 -0.17
C VAL A 13 -19.23 -53.46 1.10
N SER A 14 -18.33 -53.54 2.08
CA SER A 14 -18.37 -52.69 3.26
C SER A 14 -17.86 -51.31 2.87
N SER A 15 -18.75 -50.32 2.70
CA SER A 15 -18.41 -48.92 2.54
C SER A 15 -17.96 -48.37 3.89
N VAL A 16 -16.66 -48.19 4.05
CA VAL A 16 -16.08 -47.38 5.14
C VAL A 16 -16.37 -45.91 4.82
N ALA A 17 -17.42 -45.38 5.42
CA ALA A 17 -17.66 -43.94 5.43
C ALA A 17 -16.61 -43.29 6.29
N SER A 18 -15.61 -42.67 5.66
CA SER A 18 -14.65 -41.78 6.34
C SER A 18 -15.43 -40.56 6.83
N THR A 19 -15.74 -40.53 8.12
CA THR A 19 -16.26 -39.34 8.79
C THR A 19 -15.09 -38.34 8.87
N ALA A 20 -15.01 -37.40 7.92
CA ALA A 20 -14.21 -36.21 8.11
C ALA A 20 -14.76 -35.47 9.33
N SER A 21 -14.12 -35.61 10.47
CA SER A 21 -14.41 -34.83 11.66
C SER A 21 -14.14 -33.36 11.27
N ALA A 22 -15.16 -32.52 11.30
CA ALA A 22 -14.97 -31.10 11.19
C ALA A 22 -14.09 -30.67 12.39
N ALA A 23 -12.83 -30.36 12.13
CA ALA A 23 -11.94 -29.84 13.14
C ALA A 23 -12.58 -28.59 13.76
N GLY A 24 -12.69 -28.56 15.08
CA GLY A 24 -13.17 -27.37 15.80
C GLY A 24 -12.27 -26.16 15.56
N PRO A 25 -12.66 -24.98 16.03
CA PRO A 25 -11.83 -23.80 15.91
C PRO A 25 -10.46 -24.03 16.57
N LEU A 26 -9.39 -23.54 15.91
CA LEU A 26 -8.03 -23.65 16.43
C LEU A 26 -7.90 -22.93 17.77
N SER A 27 -7.15 -23.51 18.69
CA SER A 27 -6.71 -22.82 19.91
C SER A 27 -5.70 -21.71 19.59
N GLU A 28 -5.52 -20.73 20.48
CA GLU A 28 -4.56 -19.64 20.30
C GLU A 28 -3.13 -20.18 20.08
N ALA A 29 -2.74 -21.25 20.78
CA ALA A 29 -1.42 -21.87 20.62
C ALA A 29 -1.24 -22.51 19.23
N GLU A 30 -2.30 -23.13 18.68
CA GLU A 30 -2.29 -23.70 17.33
C GLU A 30 -2.25 -22.58 16.27
N ILE A 31 -2.98 -21.48 16.47
CA ILE A 31 -2.92 -20.29 15.61
C ILE A 31 -1.50 -19.73 15.58
N ASP A 32 -0.86 -19.56 16.75
CA ASP A 32 0.49 -19.05 16.87
C ASP A 32 1.53 -19.97 16.19
N ALA A 33 1.41 -21.27 16.39
CA ALA A 33 2.30 -22.25 15.77
C ALA A 33 2.16 -22.24 14.23
N LYS A 34 0.93 -22.22 13.74
CA LYS A 34 0.63 -22.19 12.31
C LYS A 34 1.10 -20.88 11.66
N ALA A 35 0.85 -19.73 12.30
CA ALA A 35 1.30 -18.43 11.81
C ALA A 35 2.82 -18.36 11.69
N ARG A 36 3.56 -18.74 12.73
CA ARG A 36 5.03 -18.81 12.69
C ARG A 36 5.55 -19.75 11.59
N ALA A 37 4.91 -20.90 11.41
CA ALA A 37 5.29 -21.85 10.37
C ALA A 37 5.06 -21.29 8.95
N ILE A 38 4.00 -20.52 8.74
CA ILE A 38 3.71 -19.82 7.47
C ILE A 38 4.75 -18.72 7.27
N ASP A 39 4.94 -17.82 8.25
CA ASP A 39 5.89 -16.70 8.17
C ASP A 39 7.31 -17.13 7.80
N ALA A 40 7.74 -18.30 8.28
CA ALA A 40 9.06 -18.83 7.96
C ALA A 40 9.23 -19.30 6.50
N ARG A 41 8.15 -19.38 5.72
CA ARG A 41 8.16 -19.92 4.34
C ARG A 41 7.73 -18.93 3.29
N ILE A 42 7.05 -17.86 3.66
CA ILE A 42 6.50 -16.89 2.70
C ILE A 42 7.43 -15.69 2.51
N LEU A 43 7.43 -15.16 1.31
CA LEU A 43 8.01 -13.85 1.02
C LEU A 43 6.97 -12.77 1.33
N LYS A 44 7.26 -11.91 2.32
CA LYS A 44 6.45 -10.74 2.65
C LYS A 44 6.95 -9.53 1.87
N ILE A 45 6.04 -8.84 1.21
CA ILE A 45 6.31 -7.61 0.46
C ILE A 45 5.43 -6.49 1.00
N ASP A 46 6.05 -5.40 1.44
CA ASP A 46 5.35 -4.12 1.64
C ASP A 46 5.39 -3.31 0.34
N ALA A 47 4.21 -3.04 -0.23
CA ALA A 47 4.09 -2.37 -1.51
C ALA A 47 4.24 -0.85 -1.43
N HIS A 48 4.28 -0.26 -0.23
CA HIS A 48 4.41 1.19 -0.07
C HIS A 48 4.80 1.61 1.35
N THR A 49 5.94 2.25 1.47
CA THR A 49 6.34 3.00 2.67
C THR A 49 7.13 4.25 2.27
N ASP A 50 6.93 5.36 2.99
CA ASP A 50 7.61 6.61 2.65
C ASP A 50 9.07 6.64 3.12
N VAL A 51 9.93 7.22 2.29
CA VAL A 51 11.30 7.57 2.68
C VAL A 51 11.28 8.82 3.55
N LEU A 52 11.86 8.74 4.75
CA LEU A 52 12.17 9.89 5.59
C LEU A 52 13.62 10.31 5.38
N LEU A 53 13.84 11.59 5.12
CA LEU A 53 15.20 12.13 5.06
C LEU A 53 15.80 12.26 6.48
N PRO A 54 17.15 12.24 6.62
CA PRO A 54 17.79 12.42 7.91
C PRO A 54 17.33 13.70 8.61
N GLY A 55 16.86 13.58 9.83
CA GLY A 55 16.30 14.69 10.62
C GLY A 55 14.79 14.90 10.46
N GLU A 56 14.13 14.14 9.62
CA GLU A 56 12.66 14.10 9.48
C GLU A 56 12.11 12.89 10.25
N PRO A 57 11.77 13.03 11.54
CA PRO A 57 11.19 11.93 12.30
C PRO A 57 9.76 11.67 11.82
N GLU A 58 9.33 10.43 11.89
CA GLU A 58 7.93 10.08 11.68
C GLU A 58 7.10 10.63 12.85
N LEU A 59 6.33 11.69 12.58
CA LEU A 59 5.65 12.51 13.60
C LEU A 59 4.58 11.75 14.40
N ASN A 60 4.08 10.65 13.86
CA ASN A 60 3.04 9.83 14.49
C ASN A 60 3.60 8.57 15.19
N TYR A 61 4.91 8.41 15.25
CA TYR A 61 5.55 7.26 15.90
C TYR A 61 5.94 7.57 17.35
N ALA A 62 6.25 6.51 18.10
CA ALA A 62 6.56 6.64 19.51
C ALA A 62 7.82 7.52 19.74
N PRO A 63 7.88 8.29 20.86
CA PRO A 63 9.06 9.08 21.18
C PRO A 63 10.34 8.22 21.19
N GLY A 64 11.40 8.73 20.58
CA GLY A 64 12.69 8.05 20.48
C GLY A 64 12.86 7.12 19.28
N HIS A 65 11.82 6.91 18.49
CA HIS A 65 11.87 6.20 17.21
C HIS A 65 11.80 7.17 16.05
N THR A 66 12.51 6.88 14.97
CA THR A 66 12.63 7.74 13.80
C THR A 66 12.00 7.16 12.54
N SER A 67 11.75 5.86 12.51
CA SER A 67 11.16 5.17 11.35
C SER A 67 10.45 3.89 11.77
N ARG A 68 9.31 3.60 11.14
CA ARG A 68 8.55 2.35 11.29
C ARG A 68 9.12 1.23 10.43
N THR A 69 9.96 1.59 9.46
CA THR A 69 10.54 0.70 8.44
C THR A 69 12.07 0.73 8.47
N ASP A 70 12.65 0.95 9.66
CA ASP A 70 14.08 0.77 9.81
C ASP A 70 14.50 -0.70 9.59
N LEU A 71 15.77 -0.91 9.35
CA LEU A 71 16.31 -2.23 9.00
C LEU A 71 16.04 -3.29 10.06
N ASP A 72 15.98 -2.90 11.34
CA ASP A 72 15.71 -3.82 12.45
C ASP A 72 14.22 -4.19 12.53
N ASN A 73 13.31 -3.23 12.28
CA ASN A 73 11.88 -3.49 12.18
C ASN A 73 11.56 -4.40 10.99
N LEU A 74 12.11 -4.10 9.80
CA LEU A 74 11.97 -4.95 8.61
C LEU A 74 12.44 -6.38 8.87
N THR A 75 13.61 -6.54 9.54
CA THR A 75 14.17 -7.86 9.84
C THR A 75 13.31 -8.62 10.84
N ARG A 76 12.90 -7.98 11.94
CA ARG A 76 12.04 -8.60 12.96
C ARG A 76 10.68 -8.99 12.41
N GLY A 77 10.12 -8.18 11.49
CA GLY A 77 8.89 -8.48 10.79
C GLY A 77 8.98 -9.60 9.76
N GLY A 78 10.21 -9.99 9.39
CA GLY A 78 10.46 -10.96 8.33
C GLY A 78 10.06 -10.43 6.95
N ILE A 79 10.18 -9.11 6.73
CA ILE A 79 9.91 -8.48 5.44
C ILE A 79 11.02 -8.86 4.47
N GLY A 80 10.64 -9.46 3.35
CA GLY A 80 11.58 -9.90 2.32
C GLY A 80 11.74 -8.87 1.18
N ALA A 81 10.78 -7.96 1.02
CA ALA A 81 10.89 -6.85 0.09
C ALA A 81 10.06 -5.65 0.55
N VAL A 82 10.51 -4.44 0.22
CA VAL A 82 9.81 -3.19 0.53
C VAL A 82 9.93 -2.19 -0.61
N ALA A 83 8.82 -1.54 -0.97
CA ALA A 83 8.79 -0.45 -1.94
C ALA A 83 8.95 0.89 -1.21
N PHE A 84 10.16 1.44 -1.25
CA PHE A 84 10.46 2.77 -0.71
C PHE A 84 9.97 3.85 -1.66
N ALA A 85 9.02 4.65 -1.21
CA ALA A 85 8.39 5.70 -1.98
C ALA A 85 9.20 7.02 -1.92
N ILE A 86 9.64 7.47 -3.09
CA ILE A 86 10.12 8.82 -3.33
C ILE A 86 8.87 9.72 -3.40
N ALA A 87 8.20 9.89 -2.27
CA ALA A 87 6.97 10.63 -2.17
C ALA A 87 7.25 12.12 -2.01
N VAL A 88 6.62 12.95 -2.86
CA VAL A 88 6.71 14.41 -2.79
C VAL A 88 5.35 14.98 -2.39
N GLY A 89 5.34 15.84 -1.37
CA GLY A 89 4.13 16.47 -0.86
C GLY A 89 3.47 17.43 -1.86
N PRO A 90 2.26 17.96 -1.53
CA PRO A 90 1.64 19.04 -2.29
C PRO A 90 2.46 20.33 -2.17
N GLY A 91 2.28 21.23 -3.15
CA GLY A 91 2.96 22.53 -3.11
C GLY A 91 2.74 23.35 -4.38
N PRO A 92 3.35 24.54 -4.47
CA PRO A 92 3.20 25.42 -5.64
C PRO A 92 3.64 24.73 -6.92
N ARG A 93 2.90 24.99 -8.00
CA ARG A 93 3.20 24.51 -9.37
C ARG A 93 3.95 25.57 -10.21
N THR A 94 4.61 26.52 -9.52
CA THR A 94 5.54 27.46 -10.14
C THR A 94 6.86 26.79 -10.49
N PRO A 95 7.68 27.36 -11.38
CA PRO A 95 9.00 26.80 -11.69
C PRO A 95 9.86 26.54 -10.44
N GLU A 96 9.81 27.44 -9.46
CA GLU A 96 10.53 27.32 -8.19
C GLU A 96 9.97 26.17 -7.33
N GLY A 97 8.63 26.04 -7.29
CA GLY A 97 7.95 24.97 -6.57
C GLY A 97 8.24 23.58 -7.17
N VAL A 98 8.25 23.50 -8.51
CA VAL A 98 8.64 22.28 -9.24
C VAL A 98 10.10 21.92 -8.98
N LYS A 99 11.00 22.92 -9.04
CA LYS A 99 12.43 22.73 -8.75
C LYS A 99 12.65 22.22 -7.32
N ALA A 100 11.94 22.78 -6.35
CA ALA A 100 12.03 22.33 -4.95
C ALA A 100 11.51 20.87 -4.80
N ALA A 101 10.38 20.55 -5.42
CA ALA A 101 9.82 19.19 -5.44
C ALA A 101 10.77 18.19 -6.10
N ARG A 102 11.42 18.58 -7.18
CA ARG A 102 12.43 17.73 -7.84
C ARG A 102 13.65 17.51 -6.96
N ALA A 103 14.13 18.54 -6.27
CA ALA A 103 15.25 18.41 -5.34
C ALA A 103 14.92 17.47 -4.16
N GLU A 104 13.68 17.52 -3.65
CA GLU A 104 13.20 16.57 -2.63
C GLU A 104 13.19 15.13 -3.15
N ALA A 105 12.64 14.91 -4.35
CA ALA A 105 12.62 13.58 -4.97
C ALA A 105 14.05 13.04 -5.18
N ASP A 106 14.96 13.86 -5.70
CA ASP A 106 16.36 13.48 -5.93
C ASP A 106 17.08 13.17 -4.60
N ALA A 107 16.79 13.91 -3.52
CA ALA A 107 17.35 13.64 -2.19
C ALA A 107 16.85 12.30 -1.62
N LYS A 108 15.56 11.98 -1.75
CA LYS A 108 14.99 10.69 -1.32
C LYS A 108 15.56 9.52 -2.11
N LEU A 109 15.74 9.67 -3.42
CA LEU A 109 16.40 8.67 -4.26
C LEU A 109 17.86 8.46 -3.82
N ALA A 110 18.59 9.55 -3.55
CA ALA A 110 19.97 9.47 -3.07
C ALA A 110 20.05 8.78 -1.70
N TRP A 111 19.07 9.01 -0.82
CA TRP A 111 18.99 8.33 0.48
C TRP A 111 18.80 6.81 0.31
N ILE A 112 17.87 6.36 -0.57
CA ILE A 112 17.67 4.93 -0.84
C ILE A 112 18.98 4.28 -1.30
N ARG A 113 19.70 4.93 -2.20
CA ARG A 113 20.98 4.42 -2.71
C ARG A 113 22.07 4.36 -1.65
N ALA A 114 22.13 5.37 -0.78
CA ALA A 114 23.03 5.38 0.36
C ALA A 114 22.69 4.25 1.32
N PHE A 115 21.40 4.08 1.65
CA PHE A 115 20.92 2.99 2.50
C PHE A 115 21.33 1.60 1.97
N ILE A 116 21.15 1.35 0.68
CA ILE A 116 21.57 0.07 0.05
C ILE A 116 23.11 -0.09 0.11
N LYS A 117 23.86 0.98 -0.18
CA LYS A 117 25.32 0.97 -0.16
C LYS A 117 25.88 0.73 1.24
N ASP A 118 25.24 1.28 2.27
CA ASP A 118 25.70 1.19 3.65
C ASP A 118 25.36 -0.16 4.30
N HIS A 119 24.41 -0.91 3.70
CA HIS A 119 23.95 -2.21 4.21
C HIS A 119 24.02 -3.34 3.17
N PRO A 120 25.13 -3.53 2.42
CA PRO A 120 25.21 -4.42 1.27
C PRO A 120 24.99 -5.90 1.62
N ASP A 121 25.22 -6.28 2.88
CA ASP A 121 25.00 -7.64 3.36
C ASP A 121 23.55 -7.93 3.73
N ARG A 122 22.71 -6.91 3.90
CA ARG A 122 21.33 -7.02 4.39
C ARG A 122 20.27 -6.64 3.36
N VAL A 123 20.59 -5.74 2.43
CA VAL A 123 19.64 -5.27 1.42
C VAL A 123 20.26 -5.26 0.03
N ALA A 124 19.42 -5.27 -1.01
CA ALA A 124 19.85 -5.07 -2.39
C ALA A 124 18.71 -4.46 -3.22
N LEU A 125 19.06 -3.69 -4.27
CA LEU A 125 18.09 -3.12 -5.23
C LEU A 125 17.47 -4.23 -6.07
N ALA A 126 16.12 -4.23 -6.18
CA ALA A 126 15.37 -5.10 -7.06
C ALA A 126 14.72 -4.28 -8.20
N SER A 127 14.96 -4.69 -9.44
CA SER A 127 14.41 -4.07 -10.65
C SER A 127 13.41 -4.98 -11.38
N SER A 128 13.21 -6.20 -10.89
CA SER A 128 12.29 -7.19 -11.42
C SER A 128 11.71 -8.09 -10.31
N ALA A 129 10.65 -8.83 -10.62
CA ALA A 129 10.11 -9.83 -9.69
C ALA A 129 11.13 -10.94 -9.39
N ASP A 130 11.94 -11.33 -10.36
CA ASP A 130 12.95 -12.37 -10.18
C ASP A 130 14.11 -11.87 -9.30
N ASP A 131 14.49 -10.57 -9.39
CA ASP A 131 15.45 -9.97 -8.45
C ASP A 131 14.95 -10.06 -7.01
N ILE A 132 13.66 -9.76 -6.78
CA ILE A 132 13.06 -9.85 -5.43
C ILE A 132 13.23 -11.27 -4.86
N GLU A 133 12.86 -12.28 -5.64
CA GLU A 133 12.98 -13.68 -5.21
C GLU A 133 14.42 -14.12 -4.97
N HIS A 134 15.36 -13.73 -5.86
CA HIS A 134 16.78 -14.05 -5.70
C HIS A 134 17.41 -13.37 -4.49
N ILE A 135 17.10 -12.08 -4.26
CA ILE A 135 17.59 -11.32 -3.12
C ILE A 135 17.08 -11.93 -1.82
N HIS A 136 15.78 -12.24 -1.76
CA HIS A 136 15.17 -12.88 -0.60
C HIS A 136 15.76 -14.29 -0.36
N ALA A 137 15.94 -15.09 -1.39
CA ALA A 137 16.58 -16.42 -1.27
C ALA A 137 18.02 -16.34 -0.78
N ALA A 138 18.71 -15.21 -1.01
CA ALA A 138 20.03 -14.93 -0.46
C ALA A 138 20.01 -14.41 1.00
N GLY A 139 18.82 -14.35 1.64
CA GLY A 139 18.65 -13.89 3.02
C GLY A 139 18.71 -12.36 3.17
N LYS A 140 18.52 -11.60 2.08
CA LYS A 140 18.51 -10.13 2.07
C LYS A 140 17.10 -9.61 1.85
N ILE A 141 16.88 -8.34 2.15
CA ILE A 141 15.66 -7.61 1.86
C ILE A 141 15.81 -6.91 0.51
N ALA A 142 14.85 -7.14 -0.39
CA ALA A 142 14.80 -6.48 -1.68
C ALA A 142 14.21 -5.07 -1.56
N ILE A 143 14.93 -4.07 -2.02
CA ILE A 143 14.47 -2.68 -2.07
C ILE A 143 13.94 -2.39 -3.47
N ILE A 144 12.69 -1.95 -3.55
CA ILE A 144 12.03 -1.53 -4.79
C ILE A 144 11.95 0.00 -4.74
N GLU A 145 12.49 0.69 -5.74
CA GLU A 145 12.32 2.13 -5.85
C GLU A 145 10.94 2.46 -6.43
N SER A 146 10.15 3.18 -5.66
CA SER A 146 8.82 3.67 -6.01
C SER A 146 8.83 5.19 -6.08
N PHE A 147 8.05 5.76 -6.99
CA PHE A 147 7.89 7.20 -7.16
C PHE A 147 6.44 7.60 -6.92
N LEU A 148 6.24 8.70 -6.18
CA LEU A 148 4.89 9.21 -5.90
C LEU A 148 4.84 10.74 -6.06
N ASN A 149 3.93 11.19 -6.90
CA ASN A 149 3.61 12.57 -7.25
C ASN A 149 4.44 13.20 -8.38
N ALA A 150 3.90 13.08 -9.59
CA ALA A 150 4.49 13.66 -10.80
C ALA A 150 4.56 15.21 -10.83
N ARG A 151 4.09 15.91 -9.77
CA ARG A 151 4.31 17.36 -9.60
C ARG A 151 5.79 17.73 -9.71
N SER A 152 6.68 16.87 -9.22
CA SER A 152 8.14 17.09 -9.31
C SER A 152 8.69 17.01 -10.73
N LEU A 153 7.89 16.58 -11.72
CA LEU A 153 8.26 16.58 -13.13
C LEU A 153 7.88 17.89 -13.84
N GLY A 154 6.98 18.71 -13.29
CA GLY A 154 6.58 20.00 -13.84
C GLY A 154 6.02 19.92 -15.28
N GLY A 155 5.42 18.79 -15.64
CA GLY A 155 4.90 18.57 -17.00
C GLY A 155 5.91 17.99 -17.99
N ASP A 156 7.14 17.68 -17.58
CA ASP A 156 8.15 17.03 -18.41
C ASP A 156 8.04 15.50 -18.34
N LEU A 157 7.52 14.88 -19.41
CA LEU A 157 7.43 13.41 -19.53
C LEU A 157 8.79 12.72 -19.52
N SER A 158 9.87 13.39 -19.95
CA SER A 158 11.21 12.79 -19.96
C SER A 158 11.73 12.47 -18.56
N GLY A 159 11.15 13.10 -17.53
CA GLY A 159 11.42 12.78 -16.14
C GLY A 159 11.05 11.34 -15.77
N ILE A 160 10.04 10.75 -16.41
CA ILE A 160 9.67 9.33 -16.22
C ILE A 160 10.80 8.42 -16.70
N ASP A 161 11.35 8.68 -17.90
CA ASP A 161 12.50 7.92 -18.42
C ASP A 161 13.74 8.07 -17.53
N THR A 162 13.93 9.25 -16.92
CA THR A 162 15.04 9.52 -15.99
C THR A 162 14.89 8.65 -14.74
N PHE A 163 13.76 8.72 -14.04
CA PHE A 163 13.53 7.90 -12.84
C PHE A 163 13.52 6.39 -13.14
N TYR A 164 13.02 5.96 -14.31
CA TYR A 164 13.14 4.56 -14.74
C TYR A 164 14.59 4.10 -14.88
N ARG A 165 15.46 4.90 -15.54
CA ARG A 165 16.90 4.61 -15.65
C ARG A 165 17.60 4.61 -14.30
N ASP A 166 17.08 5.42 -13.41
CA ASP A 166 17.53 5.49 -12.03
C ASP A 166 17.07 4.32 -11.15
N GLY A 167 16.21 3.43 -11.61
CA GLY A 167 15.83 2.21 -10.91
C GLY A 167 14.35 2.13 -10.53
N VAL A 168 13.58 3.21 -10.66
CA VAL A 168 12.15 3.22 -10.32
C VAL A 168 11.36 2.21 -11.14
N ARG A 169 10.54 1.39 -10.45
CA ARG A 169 9.69 0.34 -11.04
C ARG A 169 8.22 0.43 -10.67
N LEU A 170 7.87 1.34 -9.80
CA LEU A 170 6.51 1.63 -9.38
C LEU A 170 6.28 3.14 -9.45
N PHE A 171 5.16 3.61 -10.03
CA PHE A 171 4.95 5.03 -10.29
C PHE A 171 3.51 5.48 -10.06
N GLY A 172 3.31 6.35 -9.06
CA GLY A 172 2.07 7.05 -8.78
C GLY A 172 2.07 8.47 -9.35
N LEU A 173 1.03 8.82 -10.14
CA LEU A 173 0.93 10.12 -10.79
C LEU A 173 0.61 11.25 -9.81
N THR A 174 -0.20 10.98 -8.78
CA THR A 174 -0.64 11.98 -7.80
C THR A 174 -0.31 11.57 -6.37
N HIS A 175 -0.18 12.57 -5.52
CA HIS A 175 -0.26 12.47 -4.06
C HIS A 175 -1.41 13.38 -3.58
N ALA A 176 -1.30 14.07 -2.44
CA ALA A 176 -2.22 15.15 -2.12
C ALA A 176 -2.01 16.32 -3.11
N GLY A 177 -3.14 16.87 -3.60
CA GLY A 177 -3.16 17.95 -4.60
C GLY A 177 -3.12 17.47 -6.05
N ASN A 178 -3.91 18.17 -6.90
CA ASN A 178 -3.86 17.98 -8.34
C ASN A 178 -2.52 18.46 -8.90
N ASN A 179 -2.11 17.88 -10.02
CA ASN A 179 -0.89 18.30 -10.71
C ASN A 179 -1.12 18.29 -12.24
N GLU A 180 -0.07 18.51 -13.04
CA GLU A 180 -0.13 18.58 -14.50
C GLU A 180 -0.61 17.29 -15.16
N PHE A 181 -0.61 16.15 -14.46
CA PHE A 181 -0.92 14.84 -15.00
C PHE A 181 -2.32 14.35 -14.65
N ALA A 182 -2.80 14.64 -13.43
CA ALA A 182 -4.09 14.09 -12.98
C ALA A 182 -4.68 14.83 -11.77
N ASP A 183 -5.96 14.59 -11.56
CA ASP A 183 -6.67 14.97 -10.35
C ASP A 183 -6.41 13.97 -9.22
N SER A 184 -6.16 14.50 -8.03
CA SER A 184 -5.96 13.74 -6.80
C SER A 184 -7.27 13.48 -6.07
N SER A 185 -7.40 12.31 -5.44
CA SER A 185 -8.49 12.01 -4.50
C SER A 185 -8.46 12.89 -3.23
N ARG A 186 -7.36 13.64 -3.01
CA ARG A 186 -7.18 14.63 -1.94
C ARG A 186 -6.78 15.98 -2.54
N PRO A 187 -7.66 16.73 -3.19
CA PRO A 187 -7.32 18.04 -3.74
C PRO A 187 -6.93 19.00 -2.62
N THR A 188 -5.86 19.77 -2.82
CA THR A 188 -5.35 20.75 -1.84
C THR A 188 -5.52 22.21 -2.31
N GLY A 189 -6.10 22.42 -3.48
CA GLY A 189 -6.37 23.73 -4.10
C GLY A 189 -7.73 23.79 -4.76
N GLU A 190 -8.04 24.95 -5.32
CA GLU A 190 -9.20 25.17 -6.17
C GLU A 190 -8.75 25.38 -7.63
N PRO A 191 -9.47 24.81 -8.62
CA PRO A 191 -10.63 23.93 -8.42
C PRO A 191 -10.24 22.57 -7.87
N ALA A 192 -11.17 21.92 -7.15
CA ALA A 192 -10.94 20.56 -6.64
C ALA A 192 -10.78 19.52 -7.76
N ILE A 193 -11.40 19.77 -8.93
CA ILE A 193 -11.28 18.96 -10.14
C ILE A 193 -10.81 19.86 -11.28
N GLU A 194 -9.68 19.52 -11.90
CA GLU A 194 -9.08 20.28 -12.99
C GLU A 194 -9.17 19.56 -14.34
N HIS A 195 -9.00 18.24 -14.32
CA HIS A 195 -8.81 17.41 -15.52
C HIS A 195 -9.93 16.40 -15.75
N HIS A 196 -10.87 16.28 -14.80
CA HIS A 196 -11.85 15.18 -14.77
C HIS A 196 -11.17 13.82 -14.89
N GLY A 197 -10.16 13.61 -14.03
CA GLY A 197 -9.32 12.41 -13.97
C GLY A 197 -7.92 12.66 -14.52
N LEU A 198 -7.57 12.05 -15.66
CA LEU A 198 -6.27 12.23 -16.31
C LEU A 198 -6.28 13.43 -17.27
N SER A 199 -5.28 14.29 -17.19
CA SER A 199 -4.98 15.28 -18.21
C SER A 199 -4.50 14.61 -19.52
N PRO A 200 -4.39 15.35 -20.64
CA PRO A 200 -3.73 14.83 -21.85
C PRO A 200 -2.30 14.33 -21.57
N LEU A 201 -1.57 14.99 -20.67
CA LEU A 201 -0.23 14.60 -20.26
C LEU A 201 -0.24 13.33 -19.43
N GLY A 202 -1.22 13.18 -18.50
CA GLY A 202 -1.39 11.94 -17.72
C GLY A 202 -1.67 10.72 -18.60
N ARG A 203 -2.45 10.88 -19.67
CA ARG A 203 -2.68 9.80 -20.65
C ARG A 203 -1.40 9.38 -21.37
N GLN A 204 -0.54 10.34 -21.71
CA GLN A 204 0.78 10.05 -22.30
C GLN A 204 1.71 9.39 -21.26
N ALA A 205 1.65 9.79 -19.99
CA ALA A 205 2.41 9.16 -18.92
C ALA A 205 2.05 7.67 -18.75
N VAL A 206 0.74 7.31 -18.77
CA VAL A 206 0.29 5.91 -18.75
C VAL A 206 0.90 5.11 -19.91
N ALA A 207 0.90 5.65 -21.13
CA ALA A 207 1.50 4.99 -22.29
C ALA A 207 3.02 4.82 -22.12
N THR A 208 3.71 5.82 -21.59
CA THR A 208 5.16 5.80 -21.34
C THR A 208 5.51 4.75 -20.29
N LEU A 209 4.79 4.71 -19.16
CA LEU A 209 4.99 3.74 -18.08
C LEU A 209 4.78 2.30 -18.58
N ASN A 210 3.74 2.04 -19.36
CA ASN A 210 3.53 0.73 -19.98
C ASN A 210 4.68 0.34 -20.91
N LYS A 211 5.18 1.29 -21.76
CA LYS A 211 6.31 1.05 -22.65
C LYS A 211 7.58 0.70 -21.90
N LEU A 212 7.81 1.30 -20.74
CA LEU A 212 8.97 1.07 -19.89
C LEU A 212 8.84 -0.19 -19.01
N GLY A 213 7.64 -0.74 -18.84
CA GLY A 213 7.40 -1.86 -17.91
C GLY A 213 7.44 -1.42 -16.45
N VAL A 214 6.95 -0.22 -16.17
CA VAL A 214 6.79 0.33 -14.82
C VAL A 214 5.38 0.07 -14.34
N ILE A 215 5.24 -0.43 -13.12
CA ILE A 215 3.94 -0.66 -12.48
C ILE A 215 3.29 0.71 -12.23
N ILE A 216 2.03 0.86 -12.64
CA ILE A 216 1.27 2.09 -12.39
C ILE A 216 0.51 1.94 -11.08
N ASP A 217 0.75 2.87 -10.15
CA ASP A 217 0.02 2.99 -8.90
C ASP A 217 -1.15 3.96 -9.05
N VAL A 218 -2.35 3.49 -8.73
CA VAL A 218 -3.59 4.26 -8.84
C VAL A 218 -4.14 4.74 -7.50
N SER A 219 -3.41 4.53 -6.39
CA SER A 219 -3.90 4.77 -5.01
C SER A 219 -4.43 6.16 -4.75
N GLN A 220 -3.87 7.18 -5.37
CA GLN A 220 -4.16 8.59 -5.06
C GLN A 220 -4.97 9.30 -6.16
N LEU A 221 -5.36 8.57 -7.20
CA LEU A 221 -6.19 9.14 -8.28
C LEU A 221 -7.64 9.34 -7.84
N THR A 222 -8.34 10.28 -8.47
CA THR A 222 -9.80 10.31 -8.39
C THR A 222 -10.40 9.04 -9.00
N PRO A 223 -11.65 8.67 -8.67
CA PRO A 223 -12.32 7.52 -9.30
C PRO A 223 -12.27 7.57 -10.84
N GLU A 224 -12.50 8.74 -11.43
CA GLU A 224 -12.43 8.94 -12.87
C GLU A 224 -11.01 8.69 -13.39
N GLY A 225 -9.99 9.22 -12.70
CA GLY A 225 -8.58 9.05 -13.06
C GLY A 225 -8.15 7.58 -13.00
N LEU A 226 -8.59 6.85 -11.98
CA LEU A 226 -8.34 5.42 -11.82
C LEU A 226 -8.96 4.63 -12.98
N ILE A 227 -10.25 4.83 -13.28
CA ILE A 227 -10.95 4.13 -14.37
C ILE A 227 -10.32 4.45 -15.73
N GLN A 228 -9.97 5.72 -15.98
CA GLN A 228 -9.26 6.12 -17.20
C GLN A 228 -7.89 5.47 -17.30
N THR A 229 -7.12 5.39 -16.20
CA THR A 229 -5.82 4.72 -16.16
C THR A 229 -5.97 3.24 -16.52
N ILE A 230 -6.93 2.53 -15.93
CA ILE A 230 -7.21 1.13 -16.24
C ILE A 230 -7.59 0.94 -17.71
N SER A 231 -8.42 1.82 -18.25
CA SER A 231 -8.86 1.72 -19.65
C SER A 231 -7.73 1.90 -20.67
N LEU A 232 -6.69 2.65 -20.30
CA LEU A 232 -5.53 2.95 -21.14
C LEU A 232 -4.37 1.97 -20.93
N SER A 233 -4.27 1.39 -19.72
CA SER A 233 -3.17 0.52 -19.36
C SER A 233 -3.24 -0.81 -20.10
N LYS A 234 -2.11 -1.24 -20.67
CA LYS A 234 -1.93 -2.55 -21.31
C LYS A 234 -1.49 -3.64 -20.32
N ALA A 235 -1.26 -3.27 -19.07
CA ALA A 235 -0.79 -4.13 -18.01
C ALA A 235 -1.67 -3.97 -16.76
N PRO A 236 -1.68 -4.93 -15.83
CA PRO A 236 -2.31 -4.76 -14.55
C PRO A 236 -1.75 -3.56 -13.78
N VAL A 237 -2.62 -2.83 -13.07
CA VAL A 237 -2.24 -1.73 -12.16
C VAL A 237 -2.25 -2.21 -10.72
N ILE A 238 -1.67 -1.43 -9.81
CA ILE A 238 -1.90 -1.62 -8.37
C ILE A 238 -2.48 -0.37 -7.73
N ALA A 239 -3.26 -0.56 -6.66
CA ALA A 239 -3.40 0.45 -5.63
C ALA A 239 -2.43 0.04 -4.51
N SER A 240 -1.31 0.78 -4.37
CA SER A 240 -0.22 0.38 -3.48
C SER A 240 -0.55 0.58 -2.00
N HIS A 241 -1.50 1.48 -1.68
CA HIS A 241 -1.93 1.81 -0.32
C HIS A 241 -3.35 2.40 -0.34
N SER A 242 -4.38 1.56 -0.32
CA SER A 242 -5.80 1.99 -0.37
C SER A 242 -6.70 1.00 0.36
N ASP A 243 -7.79 1.53 0.92
CA ASP A 243 -8.74 0.76 1.71
C ASP A 243 -10.14 0.73 1.07
N VAL A 244 -11.16 0.31 1.81
CA VAL A 244 -12.50 0.00 1.31
C VAL A 244 -13.49 1.10 1.69
N ARG A 245 -14.06 1.80 0.70
CA ARG A 245 -15.04 2.88 0.94
C ARG A 245 -16.37 2.37 1.53
N ALA A 246 -16.78 1.17 1.19
CA ALA A 246 -18.00 0.57 1.75
C ALA A 246 -17.92 0.35 3.27
N LEU A 247 -16.71 0.24 3.84
CA LEU A 247 -16.50 0.14 5.30
C LEU A 247 -16.31 1.51 5.93
N VAL A 248 -15.55 2.40 5.29
CA VAL A 248 -15.35 3.77 5.76
C VAL A 248 -15.40 4.72 4.56
N ASP A 249 -16.42 5.58 4.50
CA ASP A 249 -16.59 6.56 3.43
C ASP A 249 -15.54 7.67 3.54
N ASN A 250 -14.47 7.49 2.77
CA ASN A 250 -13.32 8.38 2.67
C ASN A 250 -12.87 8.44 1.20
N THR A 251 -12.45 9.61 0.72
CA THR A 251 -12.03 9.79 -0.68
C THR A 251 -10.78 9.01 -1.05
N ARG A 252 -9.98 8.56 -0.07
CA ARG A 252 -8.81 7.71 -0.26
C ARG A 252 -9.16 6.21 -0.36
N ASN A 253 -10.35 5.84 0.10
CA ASN A 253 -10.86 4.48 0.04
C ASN A 253 -11.54 4.23 -1.31
N LEU A 254 -11.35 3.03 -1.85
CA LEU A 254 -11.86 2.63 -3.14
C LEU A 254 -13.33 2.18 -3.04
N SER A 255 -14.15 2.69 -3.94
CA SER A 255 -15.52 2.23 -4.11
C SER A 255 -15.59 0.84 -4.74
N ASP A 256 -16.72 0.19 -4.60
CA ASP A 256 -16.98 -1.12 -5.21
C ASP A 256 -16.74 -1.14 -6.73
N ALA A 257 -17.07 -0.06 -7.44
CA ALA A 257 -16.83 0.05 -8.88
C ALA A 257 -15.32 0.12 -9.21
N GLU A 258 -14.53 0.83 -8.40
CA GLU A 258 -13.08 0.89 -8.55
C GLU A 258 -12.44 -0.47 -8.25
N LEU A 259 -12.90 -1.16 -7.20
CA LEU A 259 -12.45 -2.51 -6.86
C LEU A 259 -12.73 -3.51 -8.00
N ASP A 260 -13.93 -3.48 -8.58
CA ASP A 260 -14.30 -4.35 -9.69
C ASP A 260 -13.47 -4.04 -10.96
N ALA A 261 -13.16 -2.76 -11.20
CA ALA A 261 -12.30 -2.36 -12.31
C ALA A 261 -10.86 -2.85 -12.14
N ILE A 262 -10.29 -2.74 -10.93
CA ILE A 262 -8.94 -3.27 -10.62
C ILE A 262 -8.91 -4.79 -10.80
N LYS A 263 -9.92 -5.50 -10.30
CA LYS A 263 -10.07 -6.94 -10.52
C LYS A 263 -10.12 -7.28 -12.02
N GLY A 264 -10.96 -6.58 -12.78
CA GLY A 264 -11.12 -6.80 -14.23
C GLY A 264 -9.83 -6.57 -15.02
N ASN A 265 -8.97 -5.67 -14.56
CA ASN A 265 -7.64 -5.41 -15.11
C ASN A 265 -6.60 -6.46 -14.68
N GLY A 266 -6.90 -7.32 -13.71
CA GLY A 266 -5.96 -8.27 -13.12
C GLY A 266 -5.01 -7.64 -12.10
N GLY A 267 -5.34 -6.45 -11.62
CA GLY A 267 -4.57 -5.66 -10.66
C GLY A 267 -4.67 -6.17 -9.22
N VAL A 268 -4.11 -5.38 -8.28
CA VAL A 268 -4.06 -5.69 -6.84
C VAL A 268 -4.35 -4.42 -6.03
N VAL A 269 -5.13 -4.57 -4.96
CA VAL A 269 -5.35 -3.53 -3.94
C VAL A 269 -4.56 -3.92 -2.70
N HIS A 270 -3.62 -3.06 -2.30
CA HIS A 270 -2.83 -3.25 -1.09
C HIS A 270 -3.46 -2.41 0.03
N VAL A 271 -3.85 -3.10 1.09
CA VAL A 271 -4.51 -2.51 2.26
C VAL A 271 -3.49 -1.80 3.14
N THR A 272 -3.86 -0.62 3.67
CA THR A 272 -2.97 0.18 4.50
C THR A 272 -3.48 0.34 5.95
N PRO A 273 -2.61 0.22 6.98
CA PRO A 273 -3.01 0.40 8.37
C PRO A 273 -3.12 1.90 8.74
N PHE A 274 -3.92 2.69 7.99
CA PHE A 274 -4.07 4.11 8.21
C PHE A 274 -5.37 4.43 8.96
N ASN A 275 -5.26 4.92 10.20
CA ASN A 275 -6.38 5.07 11.13
C ASN A 275 -7.67 5.67 10.53
N PRO A 276 -7.66 6.85 9.86
CA PRO A 276 -8.88 7.45 9.32
C PRO A 276 -9.44 6.74 8.07
N TYR A 277 -8.71 5.79 7.50
CA TYR A 277 -9.22 4.98 6.38
C TYR A 277 -9.91 3.71 6.89
N LEU A 278 -9.56 3.26 8.10
CA LEU A 278 -10.07 2.04 8.73
C LEU A 278 -11.20 2.29 9.72
N ARG A 279 -11.29 3.50 10.28
CA ARG A 279 -12.39 3.93 11.16
C ARG A 279 -12.83 5.35 10.80
N PRO A 280 -14.14 5.64 10.85
CA PRO A 280 -14.63 6.98 10.57
C PRO A 280 -14.14 7.97 11.64
N LEU A 281 -13.92 9.21 11.22
CA LEU A 281 -13.69 10.32 12.12
C LEU A 281 -14.92 10.53 13.04
N SER A 282 -14.69 11.03 14.25
CA SER A 282 -15.80 11.41 15.12
C SER A 282 -16.62 12.55 14.48
N SER A 283 -17.93 12.57 14.72
CA SER A 283 -18.83 13.59 14.14
C SER A 283 -18.47 15.03 14.54
N ASP A 284 -17.71 15.21 15.62
CA ASP A 284 -17.22 16.48 16.11
C ASP A 284 -15.74 16.76 15.80
N PHE A 285 -15.13 15.93 14.90
CA PHE A 285 -13.71 16.05 14.54
C PHE A 285 -13.35 17.47 14.09
N ASP A 286 -14.08 18.03 13.12
CA ASP A 286 -13.78 19.36 12.57
C ASP A 286 -13.87 20.46 13.64
N ALA A 287 -14.85 20.38 14.54
CA ALA A 287 -14.99 21.32 15.65
C ALA A 287 -13.79 21.24 16.61
N LYS A 288 -13.37 20.04 16.97
CA LYS A 288 -12.18 19.81 17.80
C LYS A 288 -10.90 20.25 17.11
N ALA A 289 -10.76 19.96 15.83
CA ALA A 289 -9.64 20.41 15.01
C ALA A 289 -9.57 21.95 14.95
N ALA A 290 -10.70 22.63 14.79
CA ALA A 290 -10.74 24.10 14.81
C ALA A 290 -10.24 24.68 16.15
N VAL A 291 -10.64 24.09 17.29
CA VAL A 291 -10.13 24.47 18.63
C VAL A 291 -8.62 24.25 18.73
N LEU A 292 -8.12 23.10 18.23
CA LEU A 292 -6.69 22.80 18.22
C LEU A 292 -5.92 23.81 17.36
N ARG A 293 -6.40 24.11 16.13
CA ARG A 293 -5.82 25.11 15.24
C ARG A 293 -5.73 26.50 15.91
N GLN A 294 -6.83 26.94 16.52
CA GLN A 294 -6.89 28.21 17.25
C GLN A 294 -5.85 28.27 18.38
N LYS A 295 -5.69 27.19 19.15
CA LYS A 295 -4.72 27.09 20.26
C LYS A 295 -3.28 27.36 19.78
N TYR A 296 -2.95 26.98 18.56
CA TYR A 296 -1.60 27.15 17.97
C TYR A 296 -1.48 28.36 17.04
N GLY A 297 -2.54 29.18 16.91
CA GLY A 297 -2.53 30.41 16.11
C GLY A 297 -2.65 30.18 14.61
N LEU A 298 -3.12 29.01 14.19
CA LEU A 298 -3.42 28.72 12.78
C LEU A 298 -4.74 29.39 12.38
N PRO A 299 -4.85 29.91 11.13
CA PRO A 299 -6.08 30.53 10.65
C PRO A 299 -7.22 29.50 10.54
N PRO A 300 -8.49 29.93 10.59
CA PRO A 300 -9.61 29.05 10.25
C PRO A 300 -9.44 28.44 8.86
N THR A 301 -9.96 27.24 8.67
CA THR A 301 -10.01 26.55 7.39
C THR A 301 -11.45 26.26 7.00
N THR A 302 -11.74 26.24 5.70
CA THR A 302 -13.02 25.78 5.14
C THR A 302 -12.97 24.31 4.74
N ARG A 303 -11.80 23.69 4.87
CA ARG A 303 -11.59 22.26 4.56
C ARG A 303 -11.97 21.40 5.74
N HIS A 304 -12.48 20.21 5.43
CA HIS A 304 -12.91 19.22 6.42
C HIS A 304 -11.88 18.11 6.61
N GLY A 305 -12.00 17.44 7.75
CA GLY A 305 -11.17 16.28 8.08
C GLY A 305 -9.69 16.60 8.30
N PRO A 306 -8.82 15.58 8.20
CA PRO A 306 -7.40 15.73 8.46
C PRO A 306 -6.71 16.80 7.59
N ILE A 307 -7.05 16.88 6.30
CA ILE A 307 -6.48 17.88 5.38
C ILE A 307 -6.77 19.31 5.87
N GLY A 308 -7.99 19.56 6.34
CA GLY A 308 -8.34 20.87 6.92
C GLY A 308 -7.61 21.12 8.24
N ALA A 309 -7.53 20.12 9.10
CA ALA A 309 -6.83 20.23 10.37
C ALA A 309 -5.34 20.58 10.19
N GLU A 310 -4.68 19.99 9.20
CA GLU A 310 -3.24 20.15 8.91
C GLU A 310 -2.92 21.34 8.01
N GLU A 311 -3.89 22.06 7.50
CA GLU A 311 -3.64 23.20 6.61
C GLU A 311 -2.78 24.29 7.30
N GLY A 312 -1.61 24.60 6.69
CA GLY A 312 -0.70 25.65 7.17
C GLY A 312 0.18 25.27 8.36
N ILE A 313 0.18 24.02 8.84
CA ILE A 313 0.99 23.59 10.00
C ILE A 313 2.50 23.76 9.77
N ASN A 314 2.96 23.69 8.52
CA ASN A 314 4.38 23.87 8.15
C ASN A 314 4.91 25.26 8.48
N ALA A 315 4.04 26.25 8.78
CA ALA A 315 4.42 27.57 9.25
C ALA A 315 4.69 27.61 10.77
N LEU A 316 4.37 26.54 11.50
CA LEU A 316 4.61 26.47 12.94
C LEU A 316 6.10 26.23 13.24
N PRO A 317 6.66 26.86 14.30
CA PRO A 317 7.95 26.47 14.84
C PRO A 317 7.99 24.98 15.22
N PRO A 318 9.16 24.30 15.16
CA PRO A 318 9.25 22.85 15.36
C PRO A 318 8.62 22.35 16.67
N GLU A 319 8.84 23.05 17.78
CA GLU A 319 8.27 22.69 19.08
C GLU A 319 6.74 22.83 19.12
N LYS A 320 6.17 23.83 18.42
CA LYS A 320 4.72 24.00 18.29
C LYS A 320 4.13 22.99 17.33
N LEU A 321 4.81 22.67 16.26
CA LEU A 321 4.42 21.62 15.33
C LEU A 321 4.31 20.26 16.04
N ALA A 322 5.35 19.88 16.79
CA ALA A 322 5.34 18.63 17.57
C ALA A 322 4.19 18.58 18.58
N ALA A 323 3.93 19.67 19.29
CA ALA A 323 2.83 19.76 20.25
C ALA A 323 1.44 19.76 19.56
N PHE A 324 1.31 20.42 18.40
CA PHE A 324 0.10 20.36 17.55
C PHE A 324 -0.17 18.94 17.10
N MET A 325 0.83 18.25 16.54
CA MET A 325 0.71 16.87 16.08
C MET A 325 0.37 15.89 17.21
N GLY A 326 0.84 16.18 18.44
CA GLY A 326 0.40 15.45 19.63
C GLY A 326 -1.11 15.58 19.88
N GLY A 327 -1.63 16.80 19.84
CA GLY A 327 -3.07 17.06 19.97
C GLY A 327 -3.88 16.49 18.79
N PHE A 328 -3.36 16.57 17.58
CA PHE A 328 -3.98 16.03 16.36
C PHE A 328 -4.13 14.50 16.44
N ARG A 329 -3.11 13.79 16.90
CA ARG A 329 -3.18 12.33 17.12
C ARG A 329 -4.30 11.92 18.06
N GLU A 330 -4.59 12.71 19.10
CA GLU A 330 -5.68 12.42 20.03
C GLU A 330 -7.08 12.59 19.41
N LEU A 331 -7.19 13.35 18.31
CA LEU A 331 -8.43 13.50 17.55
C LEU A 331 -8.67 12.36 16.57
N MET A 332 -7.61 11.67 16.16
CA MET A 332 -7.69 10.60 15.17
C MET A 332 -8.35 9.35 15.76
N PRO A 333 -9.10 8.59 14.97
CA PRO A 333 -9.62 7.30 15.40
C PRO A 333 -8.48 6.36 15.77
N LYS A 334 -8.73 5.45 16.71
CA LYS A 334 -7.76 4.42 17.11
C LYS A 334 -8.20 3.07 16.52
N ALA A 335 -7.82 2.84 15.28
CA ALA A 335 -8.05 1.57 14.61
C ALA A 335 -7.12 0.47 15.16
N THR A 336 -7.52 -0.77 14.98
CA THR A 336 -6.81 -1.96 15.45
C THR A 336 -6.45 -2.86 14.27
N LEU A 337 -5.59 -3.84 14.52
CA LEU A 337 -5.30 -4.91 13.57
C LEU A 337 -6.59 -5.63 13.08
N SER A 338 -7.60 -5.77 13.95
CA SER A 338 -8.88 -6.35 13.54
C SER A 338 -9.58 -5.48 12.50
N ASP A 339 -9.64 -4.16 12.71
CA ASP A 339 -10.23 -3.24 11.73
C ASP A 339 -9.47 -3.31 10.38
N TYR A 340 -8.14 -3.40 10.43
CA TYR A 340 -7.30 -3.55 9.25
C TYR A 340 -7.63 -4.84 8.47
N VAL A 341 -7.74 -5.98 9.17
CA VAL A 341 -8.06 -7.26 8.51
C VAL A 341 -9.53 -7.32 8.07
N ASP A 342 -10.45 -6.55 8.65
CA ASP A 342 -11.82 -6.41 8.14
C ASP A 342 -11.84 -5.85 6.69
N HIS A 343 -10.93 -4.93 6.36
CA HIS A 343 -10.76 -4.44 4.99
C HIS A 343 -10.20 -5.53 4.06
N ILE A 344 -9.26 -6.35 4.53
CA ILE A 344 -8.77 -7.53 3.78
C ILE A 344 -9.92 -8.51 3.52
N ASP A 345 -10.73 -8.83 4.53
CA ASP A 345 -11.88 -9.74 4.39
C ASP A 345 -12.89 -9.24 3.36
N TYR A 346 -13.19 -7.94 3.39
CA TYR A 346 -14.10 -7.34 2.41
C TYR A 346 -13.55 -7.49 0.99
N LEU A 347 -12.28 -7.16 0.78
CA LEU A 347 -11.62 -7.28 -0.53
C LEU A 347 -11.60 -8.73 -1.00
N VAL A 348 -11.17 -9.66 -0.15
CA VAL A 348 -11.13 -11.09 -0.51
C VAL A 348 -12.51 -11.60 -0.89
N LYS A 349 -13.55 -11.21 -0.16
CA LYS A 349 -14.95 -11.58 -0.47
C LYS A 349 -15.42 -10.99 -1.79
N ARG A 350 -15.04 -9.72 -2.10
CA ARG A 350 -15.52 -9.02 -3.28
C ARG A 350 -14.72 -9.33 -4.54
N ILE A 351 -13.40 -9.23 -4.45
CA ILE A 351 -12.55 -9.32 -5.64
C ILE A 351 -11.68 -10.59 -5.68
N GLY A 352 -11.62 -11.34 -4.59
CA GLY A 352 -10.83 -12.57 -4.49
C GLY A 352 -9.44 -12.33 -3.91
N ALA A 353 -8.88 -13.34 -3.23
CA ALA A 353 -7.56 -13.27 -2.61
C ALA A 353 -6.42 -12.95 -3.61
N ASP A 354 -6.61 -13.29 -4.90
CA ASP A 354 -5.66 -13.02 -5.97
C ASP A 354 -5.47 -11.53 -6.28
N HIS A 355 -6.32 -10.66 -5.72
CA HIS A 355 -6.34 -9.23 -5.97
C HIS A 355 -6.09 -8.38 -4.72
N VAL A 356 -5.60 -8.99 -3.64
CA VAL A 356 -5.36 -8.32 -2.36
C VAL A 356 -3.87 -8.38 -2.01
N GLY A 357 -3.36 -7.28 -1.44
CA GLY A 357 -1.98 -7.17 -0.97
C GLY A 357 -1.86 -6.34 0.30
N ILE A 358 -0.63 -6.08 0.73
CA ILE A 358 -0.27 -5.25 1.88
C ILE A 358 0.64 -4.12 1.42
N GLY A 359 0.29 -2.87 1.81
CA GLY A 359 1.11 -1.70 1.57
C GLY A 359 0.91 -0.74 2.74
N THR A 360 1.93 -0.55 3.54
CA THR A 360 1.75 -0.03 4.90
C THR A 360 1.51 1.47 4.98
N ASP A 361 2.00 2.25 4.04
CA ASP A 361 2.05 3.72 4.13
C ASP A 361 2.74 4.18 5.44
N PHE A 362 3.61 3.34 5.99
CA PHE A 362 4.43 3.68 7.14
C PHE A 362 5.33 4.87 6.83
N ASN A 363 5.75 5.57 7.86
CA ASN A 363 6.48 6.84 7.79
C ASN A 363 5.66 8.02 7.21
N HIS A 364 4.37 7.81 6.84
CA HIS A 364 3.44 8.86 6.45
C HIS A 364 2.28 9.03 7.44
N GLY A 365 2.40 8.48 8.64
CA GLY A 365 1.39 8.56 9.70
C GLY A 365 0.48 7.34 9.81
N ALA A 366 0.69 6.31 9.01
CA ALA A 366 0.04 5.02 9.18
C ALA A 366 0.52 4.30 10.44
N GLY A 367 -0.24 3.31 10.87
CA GLY A 367 0.02 2.49 12.03
C GLY A 367 -1.21 2.38 12.92
N VAL A 368 -1.58 1.15 13.29
CA VAL A 368 -2.74 0.82 14.11
C VAL A 368 -2.31 -0.03 15.30
N VAL A 369 -3.19 -0.15 16.30
CA VAL A 369 -2.92 -1.01 17.46
C VAL A 369 -2.77 -2.47 17.00
N GLY A 370 -1.58 -3.05 17.19
CA GLY A 370 -1.22 -4.41 16.80
C GLY A 370 -0.56 -4.53 15.41
N PHE A 371 -0.47 -3.43 14.65
CA PHE A 371 0.36 -3.30 13.44
C PHE A 371 0.79 -1.85 13.29
N ASN A 372 1.77 -1.44 14.11
CA ASN A 372 2.23 -0.08 14.22
C ASN A 372 3.59 0.19 13.55
N ASP A 373 4.35 -0.86 13.29
CA ASP A 373 5.58 -0.84 12.50
C ASP A 373 5.83 -2.22 11.89
N GLU A 374 6.85 -2.33 11.05
CA GLU A 374 7.15 -3.58 10.33
C GLU A 374 7.47 -4.77 11.25
N SER A 375 7.99 -4.54 12.45
CA SER A 375 8.27 -5.64 13.39
C SER A 375 7.01 -6.39 13.86
N GLU A 376 5.84 -5.77 13.71
CA GLU A 376 4.54 -6.34 14.04
C GLU A 376 3.85 -7.06 12.87
N ALA A 377 4.46 -7.14 11.68
CA ALA A 377 3.96 -7.88 10.54
C ALA A 377 3.53 -9.33 10.84
N PRO A 378 4.20 -10.09 11.74
CA PRO A 378 3.72 -11.41 12.13
C PRO A 378 2.33 -11.44 12.77
N ASN A 379 1.88 -10.32 13.38
CA ASN A 379 0.53 -10.22 13.94
C ASN A 379 -0.54 -10.26 12.83
N VAL A 380 -0.24 -9.71 11.64
CA VAL A 380 -1.14 -9.76 10.47
C VAL A 380 -1.30 -11.21 10.03
N THR A 381 -0.21 -11.96 9.87
CA THR A 381 -0.29 -13.39 9.53
C THR A 381 -1.08 -14.18 10.55
N ARG A 382 -0.85 -13.90 11.83
CA ARG A 382 -1.57 -14.54 12.93
C ARG A 382 -3.08 -14.28 12.88
N GLU A 383 -3.48 -13.04 12.61
CA GLU A 383 -4.90 -12.67 12.48
C GLU A 383 -5.55 -13.31 11.24
N LEU A 384 -4.84 -13.36 10.11
CA LEU A 384 -5.32 -14.08 8.92
C LEU A 384 -5.52 -15.58 9.19
N VAL A 385 -4.59 -16.21 9.91
CA VAL A 385 -4.75 -17.62 10.35
C VAL A 385 -5.97 -17.77 11.26
N ARG A 386 -6.19 -16.86 12.23
CA ARG A 386 -7.36 -16.87 13.13
C ARG A 386 -8.67 -16.78 12.33
N ARG A 387 -8.70 -15.99 11.26
CA ARG A 387 -9.86 -15.83 10.37
C ARG A 387 -10.04 -16.98 9.38
N GLY A 388 -9.16 -17.98 9.42
CA GLY A 388 -9.31 -19.20 8.62
C GLY A 388 -8.73 -19.12 7.21
N TYR A 389 -7.90 -18.13 6.91
CA TYR A 389 -7.18 -18.06 5.64
C TYR A 389 -6.27 -19.26 5.45
N SER A 390 -6.23 -19.81 4.23
CA SER A 390 -5.27 -20.84 3.87
C SER A 390 -3.87 -20.25 3.74
N GLU A 391 -2.84 -21.09 3.90
CA GLU A 391 -1.44 -20.67 3.69
C GLU A 391 -1.23 -20.08 2.28
N GLU A 392 -1.90 -20.63 1.27
CA GLU A 392 -1.81 -20.12 -0.10
C GLU A 392 -2.40 -18.70 -0.22
N GLN A 393 -3.57 -18.43 0.39
CA GLN A 393 -4.14 -17.08 0.41
C GLN A 393 -3.23 -16.09 1.15
N ILE A 394 -2.65 -16.49 2.28
CA ILE A 394 -1.71 -15.66 3.05
C ILE A 394 -0.46 -15.36 2.21
N ARG A 395 0.10 -16.35 1.53
CA ARG A 395 1.24 -16.20 0.61
C ARG A 395 0.92 -15.25 -0.56
N GLN A 396 -0.28 -15.36 -1.13
CA GLN A 396 -0.74 -14.46 -2.19
C GLN A 396 -0.84 -13.01 -1.69
N ILE A 397 -1.51 -12.80 -0.54
CA ILE A 397 -1.73 -11.47 0.04
C ILE A 397 -0.39 -10.82 0.43
N TRP A 398 0.54 -11.54 1.05
CA TRP A 398 1.82 -10.97 1.47
C TRP A 398 2.76 -10.61 0.32
N GLY A 399 2.74 -11.32 -0.81
CA GLY A 399 3.71 -10.99 -1.86
C GLY A 399 3.41 -11.61 -3.23
N GLY A 400 2.75 -12.79 -3.28
CA GLY A 400 2.52 -13.50 -4.52
C GLY A 400 1.76 -12.67 -5.58
N ASN A 401 0.80 -11.87 -5.15
CA ASN A 401 0.01 -11.01 -6.05
C ASN A 401 0.83 -9.84 -6.59
N PHE A 402 1.68 -9.21 -5.77
CA PHE A 402 2.60 -8.17 -6.22
C PHE A 402 3.57 -8.70 -7.28
N LEU A 403 4.21 -9.85 -7.02
CA LEU A 403 5.13 -10.48 -7.97
C LEU A 403 4.43 -10.84 -9.28
N ARG A 404 3.19 -11.35 -9.22
CA ARG A 404 2.38 -11.64 -10.40
C ARG A 404 2.14 -10.40 -11.26
N VAL A 405 1.80 -9.28 -10.64
CA VAL A 405 1.60 -8.00 -11.36
C VAL A 405 2.92 -7.54 -11.94
N PHE A 406 4.00 -7.53 -11.17
CA PHE A 406 5.31 -7.07 -11.64
C PHE A 406 5.77 -7.85 -12.87
N ARG A 407 5.67 -9.21 -12.87
CA ARG A 407 5.98 -10.03 -14.04
C ARG A 407 5.14 -9.68 -15.27
N LYS A 408 3.82 -9.49 -15.08
CA LYS A 408 2.93 -9.11 -16.18
C LYS A 408 3.28 -7.75 -16.78
N VAL A 409 3.59 -6.77 -15.93
CA VAL A 409 3.99 -5.43 -16.36
C VAL A 409 5.31 -5.47 -17.13
N SER A 410 6.30 -6.19 -16.64
CA SER A 410 7.60 -6.37 -17.32
C SER A 410 7.43 -7.07 -18.69
N ALA A 411 6.52 -8.06 -18.79
CA ALA A 411 6.25 -8.75 -20.02
C ALA A 411 5.63 -7.86 -21.12
N VAL A 412 4.84 -6.86 -20.75
CA VAL A 412 4.27 -5.89 -21.71
C VAL A 412 5.36 -5.04 -22.37
N ALA A 413 6.39 -4.63 -21.63
CA ALA A 413 7.52 -3.87 -22.16
C ALA A 413 8.35 -4.67 -23.20
N GLY A 414 8.43 -5.99 -23.02
CA GLY A 414 9.16 -6.90 -23.93
C GLY A 414 8.45 -7.22 -25.26
N GLN A 415 7.18 -6.83 -25.42
CA GLN A 415 6.39 -7.08 -26.63
C GLN A 415 6.59 -5.97 -27.68
N ARG A 416 7.82 -5.80 -28.22
CA ARG A 416 8.15 -4.84 -29.28
C ARG A 416 8.25 -5.55 -30.63
#